data_c540acda4074e64489fe70034bd1cbf7
#
_entry.id   c540acda4074e64489fe70034bd1cbf7
#
_cell.length_a   1.000
_cell.length_b   1.000
_cell.length_c   1.000
_cell.angle_alpha   90.00
_cell.angle_beta   90.00
_cell.angle_gamma   90.00
#
_symmetry.space_group_name_H-M   'P 1'
#
loop_
_entity.id
_entity.type
_entity.pdbx_description
1 polymer ?
#
loop_
_entity_poly.entity_id
_entity_poly.type
_entity_poly.pdbx_seq_one_letter_code
_entity_poly.pdbx_strand_id
1 'polypeptide(L)'
;MKDSPELDAAAAFPGRNPGARRVLVIACGALAREVLALHLDGVDVTCLPASLHNRPERIPEAMRTKIRAHRAAYDEILCLYGDCGTGGALDRVLAEEGVARIAGAHCYAFFAGERAFAAMAEEEPGTFYLTDFLARHFEALVIRGLGLDRFPHLRDAYFGAYRRVVHLAQFDDPETTARARAAADRLGLAYERRFTGLDGLAAFLDASMRHARTKTSAA
;
A
#
# COMPACT_ATOMS: atom_id res chain seq x y z
N MET A 1 -1.37 -23.42 3.06
CA MET A 1 -1.38 -21.95 2.85
C MET A 1 -1.01 -21.35 4.18
N LYS A 2 0.31 -21.13 4.42
CA LYS A 2 0.76 -20.43 5.63
C LYS A 2 0.64 -18.95 5.34
N ASP A 3 -0.24 -18.32 6.06
CA ASP A 3 -0.51 -16.89 6.00
C ASP A 3 0.77 -16.11 6.24
N SER A 4 0.93 -15.02 5.49
CA SER A 4 1.91 -13.97 5.83
C SER A 4 1.69 -13.62 7.31
N PRO A 5 2.73 -13.40 8.12
CA PRO A 5 2.54 -13.06 9.51
C PRO A 5 1.60 -11.87 9.57
N GLU A 6 0.41 -12.10 10.12
CA GLU A 6 -0.49 -11.03 10.52
C GLU A 6 0.30 -10.19 11.52
N LEU A 7 0.63 -8.96 11.14
CA LEU A 7 1.02 -7.94 12.11
C LEU A 7 -0.26 -7.55 12.87
N ASP A 8 -0.81 -8.49 13.61
CA ASP A 8 -2.01 -8.30 14.44
C ASP A 8 -1.71 -7.53 15.73
N ALA A 9 -0.43 -7.43 16.09
CA ALA A 9 0.02 -6.55 17.13
C ALA A 9 0.59 -5.27 16.50
N ALA A 10 0.13 -4.11 16.95
CA ALA A 10 0.79 -2.84 16.63
C ALA A 10 2.26 -2.99 17.02
N ALA A 11 3.17 -2.88 16.04
CA ALA A 11 4.60 -2.85 16.33
C ALA A 11 4.89 -1.56 17.08
N ALA A 12 5.09 -1.66 18.41
CA ALA A 12 5.44 -0.54 19.25
C ALA A 12 6.95 -0.33 19.17
N PHE A 13 7.38 0.85 18.75
CA PHE A 13 8.79 1.21 18.76
C PHE A 13 9.23 1.60 20.18
N PRO A 14 10.36 1.03 20.70
CA PRO A 14 10.91 1.41 21.99
C PRO A 14 11.50 2.83 21.92
N GLY A 15 11.10 3.72 22.83
CA GLY A 15 11.64 5.08 22.94
C GLY A 15 10.59 6.17 23.20
N ARG A 16 9.53 5.88 23.97
CA ARG A 16 8.44 6.83 24.23
C ARG A 16 8.80 7.86 25.28
N ASN A 17 8.64 9.15 24.93
CA ASN A 17 8.52 10.21 25.92
C ASN A 17 7.15 10.12 26.61
N PRO A 18 7.09 10.06 27.95
CA PRO A 18 5.83 10.17 28.69
C PRO A 18 5.17 11.52 28.37
N GLY A 19 3.97 11.49 27.81
CA GLY A 19 3.22 12.70 27.38
C GLY A 19 3.27 13.02 25.89
N ALA A 20 4.01 12.28 25.08
CA ALA A 20 3.95 12.42 23.63
C ALA A 20 2.63 11.86 23.08
N ARG A 21 2.04 12.57 22.12
CA ARG A 21 0.83 12.15 21.40
C ARG A 21 1.04 10.80 20.74
N ARG A 22 0.07 9.90 20.89
CA ARG A 22 0.12 8.55 20.34
C ARG A 22 -0.58 8.53 18.98
N VAL A 23 0.17 8.25 17.94
CA VAL A 23 -0.33 8.15 16.56
C VAL A 23 -0.28 6.69 16.10
N LEU A 24 -1.37 6.20 15.54
CA LEU A 24 -1.44 4.91 14.87
C LEU A 24 -1.60 5.11 13.37
N VAL A 25 -0.73 4.48 12.58
CA VAL A 25 -0.91 4.32 11.13
C VAL A 25 -1.49 2.93 10.85
N ILE A 26 -2.68 2.89 10.24
CA ILE A 26 -3.26 1.65 9.73
C ILE A 26 -2.95 1.57 8.24
N ALA A 27 -2.00 0.70 7.88
CA ALA A 27 -1.50 0.56 6.53
C ALA A 27 -2.03 -0.69 5.83
N CYS A 28 -1.89 -0.72 4.50
CA CYS A 28 -1.96 -1.97 3.76
C CYS A 28 -0.74 -2.85 4.09
N GLY A 29 -0.94 -4.15 4.26
CA GLY A 29 0.17 -5.09 4.46
C GLY A 29 1.18 -5.11 3.31
N ALA A 30 0.78 -4.67 2.11
CA ALA A 30 1.67 -4.47 0.99
C ALA A 30 2.67 -3.31 1.17
N LEU A 31 2.43 -2.42 2.15
CA LEU A 31 3.29 -1.27 2.48
C LEU A 31 4.06 -1.47 3.80
N ALA A 32 3.86 -2.61 4.48
CA ALA A 32 4.35 -2.81 5.84
C ALA A 32 5.88 -2.66 5.95
N ARG A 33 6.63 -3.28 5.04
CA ARG A 33 8.10 -3.21 5.03
C ARG A 33 8.60 -1.78 4.83
N GLU A 34 7.99 -1.08 3.90
CA GLU A 34 8.35 0.28 3.51
C GLU A 34 8.05 1.28 4.64
N VAL A 35 6.88 1.17 5.26
CA VAL A 35 6.50 2.04 6.39
C VAL A 35 7.40 1.77 7.60
N LEU A 36 7.69 0.51 7.92
CA LEU A 36 8.58 0.16 9.03
C LEU A 36 10.02 0.64 8.79
N ALA A 37 10.49 0.63 7.54
CA ALA A 37 11.82 1.11 7.18
C ALA A 37 11.99 2.63 7.34
N LEU A 38 10.91 3.40 7.44
CA LEU A 38 10.97 4.84 7.71
C LEU A 38 11.30 5.19 9.17
N HIS A 39 11.23 4.24 10.08
CA HIS A 39 11.53 4.43 11.51
C HIS A 39 10.88 5.68 12.11
N LEU A 40 9.56 5.83 11.92
CA LEU A 40 8.79 7.01 12.33
C LEU A 40 8.71 7.11 13.86
N ASP A 41 9.34 8.11 14.45
CA ASP A 41 9.34 8.33 15.89
C ASP A 41 7.92 8.66 16.42
N GLY A 42 7.51 7.95 17.46
CA GLY A 42 6.21 8.17 18.13
C GLY A 42 4.99 7.69 17.34
N VAL A 43 5.21 6.93 16.25
CA VAL A 43 4.15 6.36 15.42
C VAL A 43 4.14 4.85 15.56
N ASP A 44 3.02 4.29 15.96
CA ASP A 44 2.79 2.84 15.91
C ASP A 44 2.16 2.47 14.56
N VAL A 45 2.49 1.29 14.04
CA VAL A 45 1.99 0.81 12.74
C VAL A 45 1.26 -0.52 12.92
N THR A 46 0.09 -0.62 12.34
CA THR A 46 -0.63 -1.90 12.16
C THR A 46 -1.09 -2.03 10.72
N CYS A 47 -1.35 -3.25 10.26
CA CYS A 47 -1.73 -3.48 8.87
C CYS A 47 -3.03 -4.26 8.74
N LEU A 48 -3.71 -4.04 7.61
CA LEU A 48 -4.70 -4.96 7.08
C LEU A 48 -4.03 -5.92 6.09
N PRO A 49 -4.48 -7.19 6.00
CA PRO A 49 -3.91 -8.17 5.07
C PRO A 49 -3.92 -7.68 3.62
N ALA A 50 -2.79 -7.81 2.92
CA ALA A 50 -2.69 -7.45 1.50
C ALA A 50 -3.63 -8.26 0.60
N SER A 51 -4.02 -9.47 1.02
CA SER A 51 -4.99 -10.33 0.32
C SER A 51 -6.38 -9.71 0.18
N LEU A 52 -6.71 -8.68 0.96
CA LEU A 52 -7.96 -7.93 0.81
C LEU A 52 -8.07 -7.21 -0.55
N HIS A 53 -6.95 -6.96 -1.25
CA HIS A 53 -6.98 -6.42 -2.61
C HIS A 53 -7.68 -7.32 -3.62
N ASN A 54 -7.75 -8.62 -3.36
CA ASN A 54 -8.52 -9.57 -4.18
C ASN A 54 -10.04 -9.51 -3.88
N ARG A 55 -10.43 -8.77 -2.83
CA ARG A 55 -11.82 -8.56 -2.39
C ARG A 55 -11.97 -7.14 -1.83
N PRO A 56 -11.84 -6.10 -2.67
CA PRO A 56 -11.79 -4.71 -2.22
C PRO A 56 -13.07 -4.27 -1.48
N GLU A 57 -14.20 -4.91 -1.74
CA GLU A 57 -15.46 -4.68 -1.02
C GLU A 57 -15.37 -4.97 0.48
N ARG A 58 -14.35 -5.71 0.94
CA ARG A 58 -14.13 -6.02 2.35
C ARG A 58 -13.22 -5.03 3.07
N ILE A 59 -12.46 -4.22 2.33
CA ILE A 59 -11.50 -3.27 2.91
C ILE A 59 -12.20 -2.27 3.84
N PRO A 60 -13.34 -1.64 3.47
CA PRO A 60 -13.98 -0.63 4.30
C PRO A 60 -14.35 -1.14 5.69
N GLU A 61 -14.99 -2.32 5.79
CA GLU A 61 -15.41 -2.86 7.08
C GLU A 61 -14.24 -3.41 7.91
N ALA A 62 -13.24 -3.99 7.27
CA ALA A 62 -12.01 -4.38 7.95
C ALA A 62 -11.27 -3.16 8.53
N MET A 63 -11.25 -2.05 7.80
CA MET A 63 -10.69 -0.78 8.27
C MET A 63 -11.49 -0.23 9.46
N ARG A 64 -12.82 -0.19 9.38
CA ARG A 64 -13.71 0.22 10.48
C ARG A 64 -13.42 -0.58 11.76
N THR A 65 -13.38 -1.89 11.63
CA THR A 65 -13.11 -2.79 12.75
C THR A 65 -11.74 -2.49 13.38
N LYS A 66 -10.71 -2.32 12.57
CA LYS A 66 -9.36 -2.01 13.04
C LYS A 66 -9.30 -0.64 13.72
N ILE A 67 -9.94 0.40 13.17
CA ILE A 67 -10.04 1.73 13.76
C ILE A 67 -10.68 1.64 15.15
N ARG A 68 -11.84 0.99 15.26
CA ARG A 68 -12.59 0.90 16.51
C ARG A 68 -11.84 0.14 17.60
N ALA A 69 -11.14 -0.93 17.21
CA ALA A 69 -10.32 -1.72 18.13
C ALA A 69 -9.17 -0.92 18.78
N HIS A 70 -8.68 0.11 18.09
CA HIS A 70 -7.54 0.90 18.55
C HIS A 70 -7.90 2.30 19.05
N ARG A 71 -9.14 2.75 18.83
CA ARG A 71 -9.60 4.12 19.12
C ARG A 71 -9.26 4.60 20.54
N ALA A 72 -9.47 3.78 21.56
CA ALA A 72 -9.25 4.16 22.95
C ALA A 72 -7.77 4.26 23.33
N ALA A 73 -6.87 3.69 22.53
CA ALA A 73 -5.45 3.61 22.83
C ALA A 73 -4.60 4.68 22.14
N TYR A 74 -5.16 5.44 21.19
CA TYR A 74 -4.41 6.39 20.38
C TYR A 74 -5.14 7.74 20.30
N ASP A 75 -4.37 8.82 20.36
CA ASP A 75 -4.87 10.18 20.21
C ASP A 75 -5.23 10.51 18.76
N GLU A 76 -4.57 9.79 17.82
CA GLU A 76 -4.78 9.96 16.40
C GLU A 76 -4.61 8.64 15.65
N ILE A 77 -5.47 8.42 14.65
CA ILE A 77 -5.38 7.30 13.73
C ILE A 77 -5.33 7.86 12.30
N LEU A 78 -4.35 7.38 11.52
CA LEU A 78 -4.18 7.71 10.10
C LEU A 78 -4.37 6.45 9.26
N CYS A 79 -5.06 6.59 8.13
CA CYS A 79 -5.25 5.50 7.18
C CYS A 79 -4.29 5.65 6.01
N LEU A 80 -3.34 4.70 5.87
CA LEU A 80 -2.40 4.61 4.76
C LEU A 80 -2.91 3.58 3.73
N TYR A 81 -3.98 3.96 3.05
CA TYR A 81 -4.62 3.20 1.98
C TYR A 81 -4.98 4.12 0.82
N GLY A 82 -4.77 3.67 -0.43
CA GLY A 82 -5.44 4.25 -1.59
C GLY A 82 -6.91 3.84 -1.65
N ASP A 83 -7.65 4.26 -2.67
CA ASP A 83 -9.01 3.74 -2.89
C ASP A 83 -8.99 2.22 -3.14
N CYS A 84 -7.95 1.73 -3.82
CA CYS A 84 -7.68 0.30 -4.03
C CYS A 84 -8.89 -0.50 -4.55
N GLY A 85 -9.76 0.13 -5.34
CA GLY A 85 -10.93 -0.49 -5.94
C GLY A 85 -12.17 -0.53 -5.05
N THR A 86 -12.21 0.22 -3.95
CA THR A 86 -13.39 0.30 -3.08
C THR A 86 -14.50 1.20 -3.63
N GLY A 87 -14.23 1.98 -4.69
CA GLY A 87 -15.19 2.88 -5.31
C GLY A 87 -15.71 3.94 -4.34
N GLY A 88 -14.85 4.49 -3.48
CA GLY A 88 -15.18 5.48 -2.47
C GLY A 88 -15.86 4.91 -1.21
N ALA A 89 -16.06 3.59 -1.11
CA ALA A 89 -16.65 2.99 0.10
C ALA A 89 -15.73 3.15 1.31
N LEU A 90 -14.40 3.09 1.10
CA LEU A 90 -13.43 3.35 2.16
C LEU A 90 -13.53 4.79 2.66
N ASP A 91 -13.67 5.76 1.75
CA ASP A 91 -13.79 7.18 2.13
C ASP A 91 -15.02 7.45 3.00
N ARG A 92 -16.16 6.81 2.69
CA ARG A 92 -17.37 6.92 3.52
C ARG A 92 -17.14 6.41 4.94
N VAL A 93 -16.53 5.23 5.07
CA VAL A 93 -16.20 4.67 6.38
C VAL A 93 -15.25 5.57 7.17
N LEU A 94 -14.22 6.08 6.53
CA LEU A 94 -13.25 6.95 7.19
C LEU A 94 -13.86 8.28 7.64
N ALA A 95 -14.77 8.85 6.83
CA ALA A 95 -15.52 10.05 7.22
C ALA A 95 -16.42 9.81 8.45
N GLU A 96 -17.12 8.66 8.48
CA GLU A 96 -17.95 8.26 9.63
C GLU A 96 -17.12 8.04 10.90
N GLU A 97 -15.92 7.47 10.76
CA GLU A 97 -15.00 7.23 11.88
C GLU A 97 -14.15 8.46 12.22
N GLY A 98 -14.22 9.56 11.47
CA GLY A 98 -13.41 10.77 11.70
C GLY A 98 -11.91 10.53 11.51
N VAL A 99 -11.53 9.61 10.63
CA VAL A 99 -10.13 9.26 10.33
C VAL A 99 -9.72 9.88 9.01
N ALA A 100 -8.55 10.51 9.00
CA ALA A 100 -7.99 11.05 7.77
C ALA A 100 -7.38 9.93 6.91
N ARG A 101 -7.68 9.94 5.63
CA ARG A 101 -7.01 9.15 4.62
C ARG A 101 -6.10 10.02 3.77
N ILE A 102 -5.07 9.42 3.32
CA ILE A 102 -4.17 9.95 2.34
C ILE A 102 -4.82 9.92 0.95
N ALA A 103 -4.90 11.05 0.27
CA ALA A 103 -5.44 11.15 -1.07
C ALA A 103 -4.63 10.28 -2.06
N GLY A 104 -5.30 9.68 -3.01
CA GLY A 104 -4.70 8.85 -4.05
C GLY A 104 -5.55 7.63 -4.40
N ALA A 105 -5.62 7.30 -5.69
CA ALA A 105 -6.36 6.14 -6.18
C ALA A 105 -5.64 4.82 -5.83
N HIS A 106 -4.30 4.84 -5.85
CA HIS A 106 -3.45 3.66 -5.68
C HIS A 106 -2.20 3.97 -4.86
N CYS A 107 -1.69 2.95 -4.15
CA CYS A 107 -0.44 3.05 -3.40
C CYS A 107 0.80 3.36 -4.27
N TYR A 108 0.74 3.16 -5.56
CA TYR A 108 1.82 3.50 -6.50
C TYR A 108 2.17 4.99 -6.47
N ALA A 109 1.16 5.86 -6.32
CA ALA A 109 1.37 7.31 -6.21
C ALA A 109 2.11 7.70 -4.91
N PHE A 110 2.03 6.88 -3.86
CA PHE A 110 2.76 7.13 -2.62
C PHE A 110 4.27 6.97 -2.79
N PHE A 111 4.69 6.07 -3.68
CA PHE A 111 6.11 5.85 -3.97
C PHE A 111 6.63 6.80 -5.03
N ALA A 112 5.94 6.88 -6.17
CA ALA A 112 6.39 7.67 -7.30
C ALA A 112 6.09 9.18 -7.16
N GLY A 113 5.19 9.58 -6.24
CA GLY A 113 4.55 10.88 -6.21
C GLY A 113 3.40 10.98 -7.23
N GLU A 114 2.31 11.68 -6.85
CA GLU A 114 1.08 11.74 -7.68
C GLU A 114 1.35 12.24 -9.11
N ARG A 115 2.12 13.33 -9.25
CA ARG A 115 2.40 13.93 -10.55
C ARG A 115 3.23 13.00 -11.45
N ALA A 116 4.26 12.37 -10.89
CA ALA A 116 5.11 11.47 -11.65
C ALA A 116 4.34 10.18 -12.03
N PHE A 117 3.51 9.67 -11.12
CA PHE A 117 2.67 8.51 -11.41
C PHE A 117 1.62 8.81 -12.50
N ALA A 118 0.95 9.97 -12.43
CA ALA A 118 0.01 10.40 -13.47
C ALA A 118 0.68 10.50 -14.84
N ALA A 119 1.85 11.13 -14.91
CA ALA A 119 2.61 11.24 -16.16
C ALA A 119 2.99 9.86 -16.74
N MET A 120 3.41 8.90 -15.89
CA MET A 120 3.70 7.52 -16.34
C MET A 120 2.46 6.79 -16.86
N ALA A 121 1.31 7.01 -16.23
CA ALA A 121 0.05 6.38 -16.64
C ALA A 121 -0.48 6.97 -17.96
N GLU A 122 -0.25 8.26 -18.21
CA GLU A 122 -0.58 8.92 -19.48
C GLU A 122 0.35 8.51 -20.62
N GLU A 123 1.66 8.33 -20.33
CA GLU A 123 2.68 7.93 -21.30
C GLU A 123 2.36 6.56 -21.93
N GLU A 124 1.99 5.58 -21.11
CA GLU A 124 1.60 4.24 -21.55
C GLU A 124 0.50 3.66 -20.65
N PRO A 125 -0.76 3.81 -21.05
CA PRO A 125 -1.91 3.24 -20.31
C PRO A 125 -1.84 1.71 -20.15
N GLY A 126 -1.18 1.03 -21.11
CA GLY A 126 -0.93 -0.42 -21.08
C GLY A 126 0.23 -0.80 -20.14
N THR A 127 0.37 -0.15 -18.99
CA THR A 127 1.42 -0.43 -18.00
C THR A 127 0.88 -1.21 -16.82
N PHE A 128 1.47 -2.38 -16.54
CA PHE A 128 1.27 -3.12 -15.30
C PHE A 128 2.35 -2.73 -14.28
N TYR A 129 1.93 -2.17 -13.15
CA TYR A 129 2.86 -1.70 -12.13
C TYR A 129 3.14 -2.79 -11.09
N LEU A 130 4.41 -2.97 -10.73
CA LEU A 130 4.87 -3.79 -9.61
C LEU A 130 5.54 -2.90 -8.56
N THR A 131 5.25 -3.13 -7.30
CA THR A 131 6.08 -2.70 -6.16
C THR A 131 7.01 -3.85 -5.75
N ASP A 132 7.97 -3.60 -4.88
CA ASP A 132 8.82 -4.65 -4.31
C ASP A 132 7.99 -5.74 -3.63
N PHE A 133 6.91 -5.37 -2.93
CA PHE A 133 5.99 -6.34 -2.33
C PHE A 133 5.35 -7.23 -3.40
N LEU A 134 4.79 -6.64 -4.45
CA LEU A 134 4.09 -7.42 -5.48
C LEU A 134 5.07 -8.28 -6.29
N ALA A 135 6.30 -7.82 -6.53
CA ALA A 135 7.34 -8.60 -7.17
C ALA A 135 7.70 -9.87 -6.36
N ARG A 136 7.82 -9.74 -5.04
CA ARG A 136 8.09 -10.89 -4.14
C ARG A 136 6.92 -11.87 -4.03
N HIS A 137 5.70 -11.40 -4.18
CA HIS A 137 4.48 -12.19 -4.01
C HIS A 137 3.74 -12.46 -5.33
N PHE A 138 4.39 -12.21 -6.47
CA PHE A 138 3.77 -12.27 -7.80
C PHE A 138 3.06 -13.60 -8.08
N GLU A 139 3.73 -14.73 -7.84
CA GLU A 139 3.14 -16.05 -8.05
C GLU A 139 1.89 -16.29 -7.19
N ALA A 140 1.89 -15.79 -5.95
CA ALA A 140 0.77 -16.00 -5.04
C ALA A 140 -0.41 -15.08 -5.37
N LEU A 141 -0.15 -13.78 -5.59
CA LEU A 141 -1.19 -12.77 -5.69
C LEU A 141 -1.69 -12.60 -7.13
N VAL A 142 -0.80 -12.76 -8.12
CA VAL A 142 -1.16 -12.58 -9.53
C VAL A 142 -1.45 -13.94 -10.18
N ILE A 143 -0.48 -14.83 -10.23
CA ILE A 143 -0.65 -16.09 -10.99
C ILE A 143 -1.73 -16.97 -10.35
N ARG A 144 -1.57 -17.33 -9.07
CA ARG A 144 -2.58 -18.15 -8.38
C ARG A 144 -3.84 -17.34 -8.01
N GLY A 145 -3.67 -16.06 -7.66
CA GLY A 145 -4.77 -15.18 -7.30
C GLY A 145 -5.79 -14.99 -8.42
N LEU A 146 -5.32 -14.91 -9.67
CA LEU A 146 -6.14 -14.81 -10.88
C LEU A 146 -6.45 -16.18 -11.52
N GLY A 147 -5.95 -17.28 -10.94
CA GLY A 147 -6.15 -18.64 -11.45
C GLY A 147 -5.38 -18.96 -12.72
N LEU A 148 -4.33 -18.20 -13.05
CA LEU A 148 -3.55 -18.37 -14.28
C LEU A 148 -2.68 -19.66 -14.25
N ASP A 149 -2.41 -20.20 -13.05
CA ASP A 149 -1.79 -21.51 -12.87
C ASP A 149 -2.68 -22.65 -13.36
N ARG A 150 -4.01 -22.50 -13.20
CA ARG A 150 -5.01 -23.51 -13.60
C ARG A 150 -5.60 -23.24 -14.97
N PHE A 151 -5.70 -21.97 -15.34
CA PHE A 151 -6.33 -21.50 -16.56
C PHE A 151 -5.40 -20.53 -17.34
N PRO A 152 -4.28 -21.01 -17.92
CA PRO A 152 -3.28 -20.16 -18.57
C PRO A 152 -3.85 -19.31 -19.73
N HIS A 153 -4.92 -19.78 -20.38
CA HIS A 153 -5.59 -19.07 -21.47
C HIS A 153 -6.24 -17.74 -21.03
N LEU A 154 -6.50 -17.56 -19.72
CA LEU A 154 -7.02 -16.30 -19.18
C LEU A 154 -5.96 -15.19 -19.14
N ARG A 155 -4.67 -15.52 -19.35
CA ARG A 155 -3.60 -14.52 -19.42
C ARG A 155 -3.95 -13.40 -20.39
N ASP A 156 -4.40 -13.72 -21.59
CA ASP A 156 -4.69 -12.71 -22.60
C ASP A 156 -5.95 -11.90 -22.26
N ALA A 157 -6.91 -12.50 -21.55
CA ALA A 157 -8.08 -11.76 -21.06
C ALA A 157 -7.70 -10.72 -19.99
N TYR A 158 -6.75 -11.03 -19.11
CA TYR A 158 -6.31 -10.11 -18.06
C TYR A 158 -5.22 -9.14 -18.52
N PHE A 159 -4.26 -9.63 -19.32
CA PHE A 159 -3.03 -8.89 -19.64
C PHE A 159 -2.86 -8.56 -21.12
N GLY A 160 -3.80 -8.92 -21.99
CA GLY A 160 -3.70 -8.67 -23.42
C GLY A 160 -3.62 -7.20 -23.84
N ALA A 161 -4.15 -6.29 -23.02
CA ALA A 161 -4.05 -4.84 -23.22
C ALA A 161 -2.75 -4.23 -22.66
N TYR A 162 -1.98 -4.98 -21.85
CA TYR A 162 -0.73 -4.48 -21.30
C TYR A 162 0.42 -4.69 -22.26
N ARG A 163 1.39 -3.77 -22.24
CA ARG A 163 2.58 -3.74 -23.09
C ARG A 163 3.86 -3.87 -22.29
N ARG A 164 3.88 -3.30 -21.08
CA ARG A 164 5.05 -3.30 -20.20
C ARG A 164 4.69 -3.53 -18.74
N VAL A 165 5.68 -4.02 -18.00
CA VAL A 165 5.72 -4.00 -16.54
C VAL A 165 6.66 -2.89 -16.11
N VAL A 166 6.19 -1.98 -15.27
CA VAL A 166 7.04 -1.00 -14.58
C VAL A 166 7.21 -1.41 -13.13
N HIS A 167 8.44 -1.79 -12.76
CA HIS A 167 8.81 -2.07 -11.39
C HIS A 167 9.18 -0.77 -10.68
N LEU A 168 8.28 -0.28 -9.83
CA LEU A 168 8.56 0.81 -8.90
C LEU A 168 9.34 0.22 -7.73
N ALA A 169 10.67 0.35 -7.76
CA ALA A 169 11.56 -0.25 -6.77
C ALA A 169 11.73 0.68 -5.57
N GLN A 170 11.36 0.21 -4.38
CA GLN A 170 11.50 0.93 -3.12
C GLN A 170 12.88 0.74 -2.50
N PHE A 171 13.47 -0.44 -2.71
CA PHE A 171 14.81 -0.77 -2.24
C PHE A 171 15.72 -1.15 -3.41
N ASP A 172 17.01 -0.90 -3.25
CA ASP A 172 18.00 -1.36 -4.24
C ASP A 172 18.40 -2.81 -3.92
N ASP A 173 17.46 -3.72 -4.22
CA ASP A 173 17.56 -5.16 -3.95
C ASP A 173 17.62 -5.95 -5.27
N PRO A 174 18.80 -6.53 -5.62
CA PRO A 174 18.97 -7.28 -6.85
C PRO A 174 18.06 -8.51 -6.94
N GLU A 175 17.76 -9.18 -5.81
CA GLU A 175 16.87 -10.34 -5.80
C GLU A 175 15.43 -9.94 -6.16
N THR A 176 14.90 -8.91 -5.53
CA THR A 176 13.57 -8.38 -5.85
C THR A 176 13.50 -7.87 -7.29
N THR A 177 14.57 -7.23 -7.79
CA THR A 177 14.67 -6.80 -9.19
C THR A 177 14.62 -7.99 -10.15
N ALA A 178 15.34 -9.08 -9.85
CA ALA A 178 15.29 -10.30 -10.65
C ALA A 178 13.88 -10.92 -10.66
N ARG A 179 13.20 -10.96 -9.51
CA ARG A 179 11.82 -11.43 -9.40
C ARG A 179 10.83 -10.58 -10.22
N ALA A 180 11.00 -9.27 -10.21
CA ALA A 180 10.17 -8.35 -10.99
C ALA A 180 10.37 -8.56 -12.50
N ARG A 181 11.63 -8.80 -12.95
CA ARG A 181 11.93 -9.14 -14.33
C ARG A 181 11.29 -10.47 -14.74
N ALA A 182 11.45 -11.50 -13.90
CA ALA A 182 10.83 -12.81 -14.14
C ALA A 182 9.28 -12.72 -14.20
N ALA A 183 8.66 -11.80 -13.44
CA ALA A 183 7.23 -11.55 -13.52
C ALA A 183 6.85 -10.97 -14.90
N ALA A 184 7.63 -10.02 -15.43
CA ALA A 184 7.42 -9.47 -16.77
C ALA A 184 7.56 -10.55 -17.84
N ASP A 185 8.62 -11.38 -17.76
CA ASP A 185 8.85 -12.51 -18.69
C ASP A 185 7.68 -13.49 -18.63
N ARG A 186 7.18 -13.80 -17.42
CA ARG A 186 6.04 -14.70 -17.20
C ARG A 186 4.75 -14.20 -17.85
N LEU A 187 4.57 -12.87 -17.92
CA LEU A 187 3.45 -12.23 -18.60
C LEU A 187 3.71 -11.97 -20.09
N GLY A 188 4.94 -12.12 -20.58
CA GLY A 188 5.33 -11.79 -21.93
C GLY A 188 5.30 -10.27 -22.22
N LEU A 189 5.63 -9.46 -21.22
CA LEU A 189 5.61 -8.00 -21.28
C LEU A 189 7.03 -7.43 -21.22
N ALA A 190 7.25 -6.24 -21.79
CA ALA A 190 8.51 -5.52 -21.64
C ALA A 190 8.73 -5.16 -20.16
N TYR A 191 9.99 -5.11 -19.71
CA TYR A 191 10.36 -4.77 -18.33
C TYR A 191 11.06 -3.43 -18.25
N GLU A 192 10.60 -2.59 -17.33
CA GLU A 192 11.23 -1.33 -16.97
C GLU A 192 11.37 -1.25 -15.44
N ARG A 193 12.52 -0.79 -14.93
CA ARG A 193 12.73 -0.52 -13.50
C ARG A 193 12.83 0.99 -13.28
N ARG A 194 12.03 1.49 -12.33
CA ARG A 194 12.12 2.86 -11.80
C ARG A 194 12.38 2.81 -10.31
N PHE A 195 13.53 3.28 -9.88
CA PHE A 195 13.84 3.39 -8.46
C PHE A 195 13.12 4.61 -7.88
N THR A 196 12.23 4.38 -6.93
CA THR A 196 11.46 5.42 -6.25
C THR A 196 12.00 5.71 -4.86
N GLY A 197 12.70 4.77 -4.25
CA GLY A 197 13.05 4.86 -2.83
C GLY A 197 11.81 4.96 -1.95
N LEU A 198 11.98 5.56 -0.78
CA LEU A 198 10.92 5.78 0.21
C LEU A 198 10.58 7.26 0.41
N ASP A 199 11.25 8.19 -0.28
CA ASP A 199 11.11 9.63 -0.06
C ASP A 199 9.67 10.12 -0.32
N GLY A 200 9.03 9.59 -1.35
CA GLY A 200 7.62 9.90 -1.66
C GLY A 200 6.69 9.48 -0.52
N LEU A 201 6.88 8.27 0.01
CA LEU A 201 6.10 7.75 1.13
C LEU A 201 6.37 8.54 2.42
N ALA A 202 7.63 8.89 2.69
CA ALA A 202 8.01 9.70 3.85
C ALA A 202 7.37 11.09 3.79
N ALA A 203 7.54 11.80 2.68
CA ALA A 203 6.95 13.14 2.48
C ALA A 203 5.43 13.12 2.65
N PHE A 204 4.81 12.07 2.20
CA PHE A 204 3.39 11.84 2.24
C PHE A 204 2.89 11.62 3.69
N LEU A 205 3.54 10.76 4.47
CA LEU A 205 3.23 10.54 5.88
C LEU A 205 3.45 11.82 6.71
N ASP A 206 4.53 12.53 6.46
CA ASP A 206 4.81 13.82 7.11
C ASP A 206 3.71 14.86 6.85
N ALA A 207 3.25 14.99 5.60
CA ALA A 207 2.17 15.90 5.25
C ALA A 207 0.86 15.55 5.97
N SER A 208 0.54 14.26 6.06
CA SER A 208 -0.66 13.75 6.75
C SER A 208 -0.60 14.00 8.24
N MET A 209 0.54 13.75 8.89
CA MET A 209 0.74 14.02 10.31
C MET A 209 0.66 15.52 10.62
N ARG A 210 1.16 16.40 9.73
CA ARG A 210 1.00 17.85 9.90
C ARG A 210 -0.45 18.31 9.80
N HIS A 211 -1.18 17.80 8.82
CA HIS A 211 -2.60 18.15 8.60
C HIS A 211 -3.48 17.74 9.79
N ALA A 212 -3.20 16.58 10.34
CA ALA A 212 -3.89 16.08 11.51
C ALA A 212 -3.64 16.96 12.76
N ARG A 213 -2.42 17.46 12.95
CA ARG A 213 -2.07 18.37 14.05
C ARG A 213 -2.81 19.71 13.96
N THR A 214 -2.99 20.25 12.75
CA THR A 214 -3.68 21.55 12.56
C THR A 214 -5.18 21.47 12.81
N LYS A 215 -5.84 20.36 12.49
CA LYS A 215 -7.28 20.18 12.78
C LYS A 215 -7.60 20.12 14.27
N THR A 216 -6.72 19.58 15.08
CA THR A 216 -6.94 19.44 16.54
C THR A 216 -6.68 20.76 17.29
N SER A 217 -5.89 21.68 16.74
CA SER A 217 -5.63 23.01 17.33
C SER A 217 -6.75 23.99 17.05
N ALA A 218 -7.70 23.66 16.18
CA ALA A 218 -8.81 24.52 15.76
C ALA A 218 -10.18 24.09 16.34
N ALA A 219 -10.23 23.02 17.14
CA ALA A 219 -11.39 22.49 17.84
C ALA A 219 -11.25 22.69 19.35
#